data_7a32be2dde0b81c7f5ebac92d418e4bd
#
_entry.id   7a32be2dde0b81c7f5ebac92d418e4bd
#
_cell.length_a   1.000
_cell.length_b   1.000
_cell.length_c   1.000
_cell.angle_alpha   90.00
_cell.angle_beta   90.00
_cell.angle_gamma   90.00
#
_symmetry.space_group_name_H-M   'P 1'
#
loop_
_entity.id
_entity.type
_entity.pdbx_description
1 polymer ?
#
loop_
_entity_poly.entity_id
_entity_poly.type
_entity_poly.pdbx_seq_one_letter_code
_entity_poly.pdbx_strand_id
1 'polypeptide(L)'
;MTRRRFDLTDFEWAIIQPLLPNKSRGVPRVDDRRVINGILWRFRTGSPWADVPERYGPYTTCYNRFVRWRKAGIWDHVLREIAKAFDGDIIMIDSSCVRVHQHAANGKKGDRDDGCMGRSRGGLTTKIHAVVDANGRPISLDLTAGQAHDNRMAEPMLQDMREGAILLADRAYDTNALRDLAKEKRAWANIPAKRNRKAGFPFSEGVYRQRNLIERFFNKLKQFRGIATRYDKDPRNFLAAIKLVATRIWIRSL
;
A
#
# COMPACT_ATOMS: atom_id res chain seq x y z
N MET A 1 -0.98 -7.74 -30.76
CA MET A 1 0.29 -7.54 -30.01
C MET A 1 0.41 -8.61 -28.93
N THR A 2 1.50 -9.33 -28.87
CA THR A 2 1.71 -10.38 -27.86
C THR A 2 1.78 -9.75 -26.45
N ARG A 3 0.85 -10.11 -25.57
CA ARG A 3 0.77 -9.61 -24.18
C ARG A 3 2.05 -9.98 -23.42
N ARG A 4 2.73 -8.98 -22.87
CA ARG A 4 3.91 -9.19 -22.04
C ARG A 4 3.49 -9.37 -20.58
N ARG A 5 4.21 -10.24 -19.86
CA ARG A 5 3.87 -10.70 -18.49
C ARG A 5 3.60 -9.59 -17.48
N PHE A 6 4.20 -8.40 -17.64
CA PHE A 6 4.11 -7.31 -16.66
C PHE A 6 3.30 -6.10 -17.11
N ASP A 7 2.88 -6.08 -18.38
CA ASP A 7 2.09 -4.98 -18.91
C ASP A 7 0.63 -5.04 -18.41
N LEU A 8 -0.03 -3.88 -18.38
CA LEU A 8 -1.45 -3.78 -18.07
C LEU A 8 -2.27 -4.48 -19.17
N THR A 9 -3.27 -5.25 -18.73
CA THR A 9 -4.30 -5.77 -19.65
C THR A 9 -5.16 -4.63 -20.16
N ASP A 10 -5.99 -4.90 -21.20
CA ASP A 10 -6.97 -3.91 -21.67
C ASP A 10 -8.01 -3.63 -20.58
N PHE A 11 -8.39 -4.64 -19.81
CA PHE A 11 -9.27 -4.50 -18.66
C PHE A 11 -8.64 -3.62 -17.55
N GLU A 12 -7.39 -3.90 -17.13
CA GLU A 12 -6.67 -3.08 -16.15
C GLU A 12 -6.55 -1.62 -16.64
N TRP A 13 -6.30 -1.44 -17.95
CA TRP A 13 -6.18 -0.11 -18.54
C TRP A 13 -7.51 0.63 -18.58
N ALA A 14 -8.59 -0.02 -18.99
CA ALA A 14 -9.93 0.58 -19.06
C ALA A 14 -10.40 1.14 -17.71
N ILE A 15 -10.00 0.51 -16.60
CA ILE A 15 -10.30 0.99 -15.23
C ILE A 15 -9.42 2.18 -14.85
N ILE A 16 -8.13 2.14 -15.19
CA ILE A 16 -7.16 3.17 -14.76
C ILE A 16 -7.28 4.44 -15.60
N GLN A 17 -7.47 4.30 -16.91
CA GLN A 17 -7.44 5.41 -17.87
C GLN A 17 -8.35 6.59 -17.51
N PRO A 18 -9.64 6.41 -17.16
CA PRO A 18 -10.53 7.51 -16.83
C PRO A 18 -10.15 8.26 -15.55
N LEU A 19 -9.36 7.65 -14.67
CA LEU A 19 -8.89 8.22 -13.40
C LEU A 19 -7.61 9.06 -13.56
N LEU A 20 -7.01 9.03 -14.75
CA LEU A 20 -5.78 9.77 -15.02
C LEU A 20 -6.12 11.20 -15.48
N PRO A 21 -5.25 12.20 -15.14
CA PRO A 21 -5.48 13.56 -15.56
C PRO A 21 -5.47 13.67 -17.09
N ASN A 22 -6.52 14.23 -17.66
CA ASN A 22 -6.62 14.51 -19.10
C ASN A 22 -6.47 16.01 -19.34
N LYS A 23 -5.54 16.39 -20.24
CA LYS A 23 -5.40 17.78 -20.71
C LYS A 23 -6.07 17.89 -22.07
N SER A 24 -7.06 18.76 -22.17
CA SER A 24 -7.78 19.04 -23.42
C SER A 24 -6.99 19.93 -24.38
N ARG A 25 -5.90 20.57 -23.94
CA ARG A 25 -5.10 21.53 -24.74
C ARG A 25 -3.61 21.25 -24.59
N GLY A 26 -2.85 21.55 -25.65
CA GLY A 26 -1.38 21.46 -25.69
C GLY A 26 -0.86 20.26 -26.48
N VAL A 27 0.46 20.08 -26.50
CA VAL A 27 1.12 18.96 -27.17
C VAL A 27 0.63 17.64 -26.58
N PRO A 28 0.21 16.67 -27.41
CA PRO A 28 -0.17 15.33 -26.95
C PRO A 28 0.99 14.73 -26.11
N ARG A 29 0.66 14.27 -24.93
CA ARG A 29 1.68 13.62 -24.11
C ARG A 29 1.92 12.19 -24.57
N VAL A 30 3.10 11.67 -24.24
CA VAL A 30 3.46 10.28 -24.47
C VAL A 30 2.39 9.37 -23.85
N ASP A 31 2.06 8.30 -24.53
CA ASP A 31 1.08 7.28 -24.15
C ASP A 31 1.24 6.88 -22.67
N ASP A 32 0.23 7.19 -21.89
CA ASP A 32 0.23 6.97 -20.43
C ASP A 32 0.27 5.48 -20.09
N ARG A 33 -0.38 4.63 -20.87
CA ARG A 33 -0.35 3.18 -20.68
C ARG A 33 1.07 2.64 -20.83
N ARG A 34 1.77 3.10 -21.87
CA ARG A 34 3.17 2.73 -22.14
C ARG A 34 4.07 3.14 -20.96
N VAL A 35 3.90 4.36 -20.45
CA VAL A 35 4.67 4.89 -19.33
C VAL A 35 4.38 4.13 -18.03
N ILE A 36 3.10 3.86 -17.72
CA ILE A 36 2.72 3.09 -16.53
C ILE A 36 3.28 1.65 -16.61
N ASN A 37 3.27 1.04 -17.79
CA ASN A 37 3.88 -0.27 -17.99
C ASN A 37 5.37 -0.26 -17.65
N GLY A 38 6.11 0.77 -18.06
CA GLY A 38 7.52 0.96 -17.70
C GLY A 38 7.74 1.14 -16.19
N ILE A 39 6.88 1.93 -15.55
CA ILE A 39 6.91 2.13 -14.09
C ILE A 39 6.64 0.80 -13.36
N LEU A 40 5.61 0.06 -13.75
CA LEU A 40 5.27 -1.25 -13.17
C LEU A 40 6.36 -2.29 -13.43
N TRP A 41 6.98 -2.28 -14.62
CA TRP A 41 8.12 -3.14 -14.92
C TRP A 41 9.28 -2.88 -13.95
N ARG A 42 9.64 -1.61 -13.73
CA ARG A 42 10.68 -1.22 -12.77
C ARG A 42 10.37 -1.71 -11.37
N PHE A 43 9.15 -1.53 -10.88
CA PHE A 43 8.79 -2.02 -9.54
C PHE A 43 8.77 -3.54 -9.46
N ARG A 44 8.35 -4.22 -10.52
CA ARG A 44 8.33 -5.67 -10.56
C ARG A 44 9.72 -6.29 -10.53
N THR A 45 10.65 -5.72 -11.28
CA THR A 45 12.04 -6.23 -11.39
C THR A 45 12.94 -5.75 -10.26
N GLY A 46 12.67 -4.56 -9.69
CA GLY A 46 13.55 -3.89 -8.74
C GLY A 46 14.77 -3.24 -9.38
N SER A 47 14.83 -3.19 -10.72
CA SER A 47 15.94 -2.61 -11.48
C SER A 47 16.06 -1.10 -11.27
N PRO A 48 17.24 -0.49 -11.48
CA PRO A 48 17.39 0.95 -11.59
C PRO A 48 16.48 1.56 -12.66
N TRP A 49 16.15 2.84 -12.54
CA TRP A 49 15.34 3.51 -13.56
C TRP A 49 16.01 3.51 -14.93
N ALA A 50 17.34 3.65 -14.98
CA ALA A 50 18.11 3.64 -16.21
C ALA A 50 17.95 2.34 -17.04
N ASP A 51 17.61 1.23 -16.39
CA ASP A 51 17.45 -0.08 -17.02
C ASP A 51 16.03 -0.31 -17.57
N VAL A 52 15.14 0.69 -17.45
CA VAL A 52 13.78 0.57 -18.03
C VAL A 52 13.91 0.41 -19.54
N PRO A 53 13.36 -0.70 -20.11
CA PRO A 53 13.50 -0.97 -21.53
C PRO A 53 12.94 0.14 -22.42
N GLU A 54 13.64 0.45 -23.52
CA GLU A 54 13.28 1.50 -24.48
C GLU A 54 11.87 1.38 -25.06
N ARG A 55 11.33 0.17 -25.11
CA ARG A 55 9.94 -0.07 -25.53
C ARG A 55 8.90 0.67 -24.68
N TYR A 56 9.24 1.05 -23.46
CA TYR A 56 8.40 1.87 -22.58
C TYR A 56 8.66 3.38 -22.74
N GLY A 57 9.58 3.75 -23.62
CA GLY A 57 10.06 5.09 -23.82
C GLY A 57 11.27 5.42 -22.94
N PRO A 58 11.79 6.66 -23.03
CA PRO A 58 12.92 7.07 -22.21
C PRO A 58 12.64 6.88 -20.73
N TYR A 59 13.58 6.29 -20.01
CA TYR A 59 13.42 6.03 -18.58
C TYR A 59 13.18 7.32 -17.77
N THR A 60 13.75 8.45 -18.23
CA THR A 60 13.51 9.78 -17.65
C THR A 60 12.04 10.20 -17.77
N THR A 61 11.37 9.84 -18.86
CA THR A 61 9.92 10.08 -19.02
C THR A 61 9.11 9.26 -18.00
N CYS A 62 9.45 7.99 -17.81
CA CYS A 62 8.79 7.15 -16.82
C CYS A 62 9.00 7.69 -15.39
N TYR A 63 10.24 8.01 -15.01
CA TYR A 63 10.57 8.56 -13.72
C TYR A 63 9.88 9.91 -13.46
N ASN A 64 10.01 10.86 -14.38
CA ASN A 64 9.43 12.19 -14.23
C ASN A 64 7.90 12.15 -14.18
N ARG A 65 7.26 11.26 -14.95
CA ARG A 65 5.82 11.05 -14.88
C ARG A 65 5.40 10.47 -13.53
N PHE A 66 6.10 9.47 -13.04
CA PHE A 66 5.85 8.87 -11.74
C PHE A 66 5.93 9.89 -10.61
N VAL A 67 7.02 10.69 -10.58
CA VAL A 67 7.23 11.72 -9.54
C VAL A 67 6.23 12.87 -9.67
N ARG A 68 5.93 13.32 -10.90
CA ARG A 68 4.95 14.38 -11.14
C ARG A 68 3.56 13.97 -10.68
N TRP A 69 3.14 12.76 -10.99
CA TRP A 69 1.85 12.24 -10.59
C TRP A 69 1.78 11.95 -9.08
N ARG A 70 2.90 11.54 -8.46
CA ARG A 70 2.99 11.48 -7.01
C ARG A 70 2.75 12.86 -6.39
N LYS A 71 3.48 13.89 -6.86
CA LYS A 71 3.32 15.27 -6.35
C LYS A 71 1.91 15.82 -6.53
N ALA A 72 1.23 15.42 -7.58
CA ALA A 72 -0.15 15.81 -7.88
C ALA A 72 -1.21 14.93 -7.18
N GLY A 73 -0.82 13.96 -6.34
CA GLY A 73 -1.75 13.09 -5.63
C GLY A 73 -2.51 12.08 -6.51
N ILE A 74 -2.06 11.86 -7.77
CA ILE A 74 -2.79 11.00 -8.72
C ILE A 74 -2.80 9.54 -8.26
N TRP A 75 -1.70 9.03 -7.71
CA TRP A 75 -1.65 7.65 -7.22
C TRP A 75 -2.59 7.42 -6.03
N ASP A 76 -2.75 8.43 -5.17
CA ASP A 76 -3.72 8.43 -4.07
C ASP A 76 -5.15 8.47 -4.59
N HIS A 77 -5.41 9.34 -5.57
CA HIS A 77 -6.71 9.45 -6.21
C HIS A 77 -7.12 8.12 -6.87
N VAL A 78 -6.26 7.53 -7.68
CA VAL A 78 -6.57 6.26 -8.38
C VAL A 78 -6.88 5.14 -7.40
N LEU A 79 -6.07 4.95 -6.34
CA LEU A 79 -6.34 3.93 -5.35
C LEU A 79 -7.67 4.18 -4.63
N ARG A 80 -7.93 5.42 -4.21
CA ARG A 80 -9.15 5.80 -3.49
C ARG A 80 -10.41 5.60 -4.34
N GLU A 81 -10.38 5.98 -5.63
CA GLU A 81 -11.53 5.80 -6.51
C GLU A 81 -11.86 4.32 -6.72
N ILE A 82 -10.84 3.47 -6.87
CA ILE A 82 -11.03 2.03 -7.01
C ILE A 82 -11.52 1.43 -5.70
N ALA A 83 -11.01 1.89 -4.57
CA ALA A 83 -11.40 1.42 -3.25
C ALA A 83 -12.84 1.81 -2.86
N LYS A 84 -13.51 2.75 -3.56
CA LYS A 84 -14.94 3.05 -3.34
C LYS A 84 -15.87 1.86 -3.59
N ALA A 85 -15.44 0.88 -4.38
CA ALA A 85 -16.18 -0.37 -4.61
C ALA A 85 -16.14 -1.35 -3.41
N PHE A 86 -15.55 -0.93 -2.28
CA PHE A 86 -15.53 -1.67 -1.03
C PHE A 86 -16.90 -1.64 -0.33
N ASP A 87 -17.42 -2.80 0.08
CA ASP A 87 -18.73 -2.95 0.71
C ASP A 87 -18.77 -2.56 2.21
N GLY A 88 -17.66 -2.66 2.92
CA GLY A 88 -17.50 -2.15 4.28
C GLY A 88 -17.72 -3.14 5.41
N ASP A 89 -18.12 -4.37 5.15
CA ASP A 89 -18.53 -5.32 6.20
C ASP A 89 -17.37 -5.82 7.06
N ILE A 90 -16.25 -6.20 6.43
CA ILE A 90 -15.07 -6.70 7.14
C ILE A 90 -13.87 -5.90 6.68
N ILE A 91 -13.11 -5.40 7.63
CA ILE A 91 -11.83 -4.75 7.42
C ILE A 91 -10.74 -5.42 8.24
N MET A 92 -9.56 -5.50 7.67
CA MET A 92 -8.39 -6.09 8.32
C MET A 92 -7.26 -5.09 8.32
N ILE A 93 -6.61 -4.93 9.45
CA ILE A 93 -5.40 -4.10 9.57
C ILE A 93 -4.22 -4.95 9.99
N ASP A 94 -3.07 -4.72 9.35
CA ASP A 94 -1.80 -5.34 9.72
C ASP A 94 -0.64 -4.51 9.18
N SER A 95 0.58 -4.88 9.53
CA SER A 95 1.80 -4.24 9.05
C SER A 95 2.84 -5.26 8.60
N SER A 96 3.72 -4.84 7.70
CA SER A 96 4.82 -5.68 7.25
C SER A 96 6.09 -4.87 7.03
N CYS A 97 7.20 -5.36 7.57
CA CYS A 97 8.51 -4.73 7.40
C CYS A 97 9.14 -5.11 6.04
N VAL A 98 9.82 -4.13 5.45
CA VAL A 98 10.70 -4.31 4.29
C VAL A 98 12.07 -3.73 4.58
N ARG A 99 13.11 -4.38 4.06
CA ARG A 99 14.48 -3.89 4.20
C ARG A 99 14.71 -2.62 3.39
N VAL A 100 15.51 -1.72 3.94
CA VAL A 100 15.99 -0.54 3.23
C VAL A 100 17.35 -0.86 2.63
N HIS A 101 17.49 -0.69 1.32
CA HIS A 101 18.75 -0.89 0.63
C HIS A 101 19.74 0.23 1.00
N GLN A 102 21.03 -0.05 1.02
CA GLN A 102 22.08 0.92 1.35
C GLN A 102 21.99 2.23 0.54
N HIS A 103 21.58 2.18 -0.71
CA HIS A 103 21.38 3.37 -1.55
C HIS A 103 20.29 4.29 -1.03
N ALA A 104 19.27 3.76 -0.37
CA ALA A 104 18.21 4.56 0.25
C ALA A 104 18.63 5.10 1.63
N ALA A 105 19.55 4.42 2.30
CA ALA A 105 20.02 4.77 3.64
C ALA A 105 20.96 6.00 3.69
N ASN A 106 21.53 6.39 2.56
CA ASN A 106 22.52 7.49 2.43
C ASN A 106 21.88 8.90 2.38
N GLY A 107 20.77 9.13 3.11
CA GLY A 107 20.18 10.45 3.31
C GLY A 107 21.02 11.34 4.25
N LYS A 108 20.91 12.68 4.12
CA LYS A 108 21.54 13.62 5.04
C LYS A 108 21.06 13.37 6.48
N LYS A 109 21.94 13.54 7.47
CA LYS A 109 21.68 13.24 8.89
C LYS A 109 20.45 13.95 9.50
N GLY A 110 19.93 15.03 8.89
CA GLY A 110 18.74 15.78 9.33
C GLY A 110 17.38 15.23 8.86
N ASP A 111 17.35 14.39 7.81
CA ASP A 111 16.11 13.89 7.21
C ASP A 111 15.61 12.55 7.81
N ARG A 112 16.21 12.07 8.89
CA ARG A 112 15.97 10.68 9.36
C ARG A 112 14.62 10.48 10.05
N ASP A 113 14.07 11.49 10.69
CA ASP A 113 12.80 11.35 11.42
C ASP A 113 11.59 11.32 10.48
N ASP A 114 11.66 12.01 9.33
CA ASP A 114 10.58 12.01 8.32
C ASP A 114 10.74 10.92 7.27
N GLY A 115 11.85 10.17 7.28
CA GLY A 115 12.20 9.19 6.25
C GLY A 115 11.47 7.86 6.34
N CYS A 116 10.67 7.61 7.37
CA CYS A 116 10.04 6.31 7.66
C CYS A 116 11.05 5.15 7.63
N MET A 117 12.28 5.38 8.08
CA MET A 117 13.35 4.38 8.18
C MET A 117 13.79 4.24 9.63
N GLY A 118 13.95 3.00 10.09
CA GLY A 118 14.40 2.75 11.45
C GLY A 118 15.03 1.38 11.63
N ARG A 119 15.82 1.24 12.67
CA ARG A 119 16.53 -0.01 12.97
C ARG A 119 15.60 -1.00 13.66
N SER A 120 15.45 -2.16 13.09
CA SER A 120 14.83 -3.34 13.68
C SER A 120 15.88 -4.43 13.88
N ARG A 121 15.48 -5.60 14.41
CA ARG A 121 16.37 -6.78 14.52
C ARG A 121 16.94 -7.21 13.15
N GLY A 122 16.23 -6.94 12.06
CA GLY A 122 16.65 -7.25 10.69
C GLY A 122 17.47 -6.15 10.00
N GLY A 123 17.97 -5.13 10.75
CA GLY A 123 18.69 -3.99 10.22
C GLY A 123 17.80 -2.78 9.95
N LEU A 124 18.18 -1.93 8.99
CA LEU A 124 17.39 -0.76 8.62
C LEU A 124 16.17 -1.17 7.82
N THR A 125 14.98 -0.81 8.31
CA THR A 125 13.70 -1.23 7.74
C THR A 125 12.69 -0.08 7.69
N THR A 126 11.70 -0.24 6.82
CA THR A 126 10.47 0.56 6.78
C THR A 126 9.30 -0.40 7.01
N LYS A 127 8.31 0.04 7.75
CA LYS A 127 7.09 -0.71 7.98
C LYS A 127 5.98 -0.18 7.08
N ILE A 128 5.33 -1.08 6.34
CA ILE A 128 4.16 -0.80 5.51
C ILE A 128 2.93 -1.20 6.33
N HIS A 129 2.03 -0.26 6.59
CA HIS A 129 0.73 -0.51 7.18
C HIS A 129 -0.31 -0.63 6.08
N ALA A 130 -1.24 -1.56 6.22
CA ALA A 130 -2.33 -1.74 5.27
C ALA A 130 -3.66 -1.97 5.99
N VAL A 131 -4.72 -1.40 5.44
CA VAL A 131 -6.09 -1.81 5.69
C VAL A 131 -6.62 -2.45 4.42
N VAL A 132 -7.21 -3.64 4.54
CA VAL A 132 -7.81 -4.36 3.41
C VAL A 132 -9.24 -4.76 3.74
N ASP A 133 -10.04 -5.03 2.70
CA ASP A 133 -11.42 -5.51 2.80
C ASP A 133 -11.51 -7.03 3.02
N ALA A 134 -12.75 -7.56 3.05
CA ALA A 134 -13.09 -8.98 3.18
C ALA A 134 -12.47 -9.86 2.07
N ASN A 135 -12.04 -9.28 0.95
CA ASN A 135 -11.42 -9.98 -0.18
C ASN A 135 -9.88 -9.82 -0.19
N GLY A 136 -9.30 -9.14 0.82
CA GLY A 136 -7.89 -8.80 0.87
C GLY A 136 -7.48 -7.69 -0.12
N ARG A 137 -8.43 -6.83 -0.52
CA ARG A 137 -8.19 -5.68 -1.41
C ARG A 137 -7.78 -4.46 -0.59
N PRO A 138 -6.70 -3.76 -0.96
CA PRO A 138 -6.18 -2.65 -0.17
C PRO A 138 -7.10 -1.42 -0.23
N ILE A 139 -7.48 -0.91 0.96
CA ILE A 139 -8.29 0.31 1.14
C ILE A 139 -7.41 1.49 1.50
N SER A 140 -6.51 1.28 2.46
CA SER A 140 -5.62 2.33 2.98
C SER A 140 -4.20 1.78 3.15
N LEU A 141 -3.20 2.63 2.91
CA LEU A 141 -1.78 2.28 2.96
C LEU A 141 -0.98 3.44 3.53
N ASP A 142 -0.08 3.15 4.48
CA ASP A 142 0.82 4.15 5.05
C ASP A 142 2.17 3.53 5.46
N LEU A 143 3.12 4.38 5.88
CA LEU A 143 4.47 4.00 6.24
C LEU A 143 4.85 4.52 7.63
N THR A 144 5.65 3.72 8.33
CA THR A 144 6.40 4.17 9.52
C THR A 144 7.82 3.63 9.51
N ALA A 145 8.64 4.14 10.40
CA ALA A 145 9.94 3.54 10.70
C ALA A 145 9.77 2.10 11.23
N GLY A 146 10.67 1.20 10.85
CA GLY A 146 10.54 -0.24 11.11
C GLY A 146 10.39 -0.63 12.59
N GLN A 147 10.93 0.15 13.53
CA GLN A 147 10.79 -0.07 14.96
C GLN A 147 9.49 0.52 15.54
N ALA A 148 8.74 1.33 14.80
CA ALA A 148 7.51 1.94 15.29
C ALA A 148 6.47 0.87 15.65
N HIS A 149 5.72 1.13 16.71
CA HIS A 149 4.66 0.23 17.16
C HIS A 149 3.51 0.17 16.13
N ASP A 150 2.94 -1.02 15.87
CA ASP A 150 1.90 -1.21 14.85
C ASP A 150 0.66 -0.37 15.12
N ASN A 151 0.27 -0.22 16.38
CA ASN A 151 -0.88 0.59 16.79
C ASN A 151 -0.78 2.08 16.47
N ARG A 152 0.44 2.62 16.19
CA ARG A 152 0.62 4.05 15.91
C ARG A 152 -0.22 4.52 14.71
N MET A 153 -0.41 3.64 13.73
CA MET A 153 -1.17 3.96 12.52
C MET A 153 -2.61 3.43 12.55
N ALA A 154 -2.98 2.65 13.58
CA ALA A 154 -4.30 2.03 13.61
C ALA A 154 -5.45 3.04 13.67
N GLU A 155 -5.42 3.98 14.61
CA GLU A 155 -6.46 5.01 14.72
C GLU A 155 -6.58 5.87 13.45
N PRO A 156 -5.49 6.50 12.93
CA PRO A 156 -5.59 7.32 11.72
C PRO A 156 -6.14 6.56 10.50
N MET A 157 -5.75 5.28 10.34
CA MET A 157 -6.15 4.49 9.18
C MET A 157 -7.56 3.91 9.28
N LEU A 158 -8.17 3.89 10.46
CA LEU A 158 -9.49 3.31 10.73
C LEU A 158 -10.57 4.37 11.04
N GLN A 159 -10.24 5.67 10.90
CA GLN A 159 -11.21 6.75 11.15
C GLN A 159 -12.46 6.64 10.27
N ASP A 160 -12.32 6.15 9.04
CA ASP A 160 -13.42 5.97 8.08
C ASP A 160 -14.11 4.60 8.19
N MET A 161 -13.88 3.86 9.30
CA MET A 161 -14.54 2.58 9.56
C MET A 161 -16.05 2.78 9.66
N ARG A 162 -16.81 1.96 8.92
CA ARG A 162 -18.26 2.06 8.86
C ARG A 162 -18.92 1.47 10.09
N GLU A 163 -20.12 1.96 10.41
CA GLU A 163 -20.99 1.34 11.39
C GLU A 163 -21.34 -0.11 11.02
N GLY A 164 -21.31 -1.01 11.99
CA GLY A 164 -21.55 -2.44 11.80
C GLY A 164 -20.36 -3.24 11.25
N ALA A 165 -19.25 -2.59 10.90
CA ALA A 165 -18.08 -3.30 10.39
C ALA A 165 -17.46 -4.24 11.42
N ILE A 166 -16.79 -5.29 10.93
CA ILE A 166 -15.97 -6.19 11.73
C ILE A 166 -14.51 -5.86 11.48
N LEU A 167 -13.81 -5.43 12.53
CA LEU A 167 -12.38 -5.18 12.49
C LEU A 167 -11.58 -6.41 12.89
N LEU A 168 -10.77 -6.94 11.98
CA LEU A 168 -9.82 -8.02 12.26
C LEU A 168 -8.41 -7.47 12.37
N ALA A 169 -7.74 -7.78 13.47
CA ALA A 169 -6.33 -7.46 13.66
C ALA A 169 -5.67 -8.50 14.57
N ASP A 170 -4.36 -8.56 14.57
CA ASP A 170 -3.64 -9.45 15.45
C ASP A 170 -3.62 -8.92 16.91
N ARG A 171 -3.08 -9.74 17.82
CA ARG A 171 -3.00 -9.41 19.24
C ARG A 171 -2.16 -8.15 19.53
N ALA A 172 -1.24 -7.76 18.65
CA ALA A 172 -0.44 -6.54 18.84
C ALA A 172 -1.31 -5.29 18.83
N TYR A 173 -2.44 -5.34 18.09
CA TYR A 173 -3.43 -4.26 17.99
C TYR A 173 -4.43 -4.22 19.15
N ASP A 174 -4.38 -5.15 20.11
CA ASP A 174 -5.27 -5.14 21.28
C ASP A 174 -4.93 -4.02 22.25
N THR A 175 -5.49 -2.83 22.00
CA THR A 175 -5.40 -1.64 22.85
C THR A 175 -6.79 -1.13 23.21
N ASN A 176 -6.90 -0.41 24.33
CA ASN A 176 -8.17 0.24 24.70
C ASN A 176 -8.59 1.24 23.64
N ALA A 177 -7.67 2.11 23.20
CA ALA A 177 -7.93 3.12 22.21
C ALA A 177 -8.58 2.53 20.94
N LEU A 178 -8.05 1.41 20.42
CA LEU A 178 -8.61 0.80 19.21
C LEU A 178 -9.98 0.14 19.47
N ARG A 179 -10.18 -0.45 20.67
CA ARG A 179 -11.48 -1.01 21.05
C ARG A 179 -12.52 0.09 21.27
N ASP A 180 -12.12 1.22 21.87
CA ASP A 180 -12.99 2.37 22.10
C ASP A 180 -13.36 3.03 20.76
N LEU A 181 -12.42 3.16 19.81
CA LEU A 181 -12.70 3.61 18.45
C LEU A 181 -13.71 2.68 17.75
N ALA A 182 -13.53 1.37 17.83
CA ALA A 182 -14.47 0.42 17.25
C ALA A 182 -15.87 0.55 17.87
N LYS A 183 -15.95 0.71 19.21
CA LYS A 183 -17.21 0.94 19.92
C LYS A 183 -17.87 2.26 19.50
N GLU A 184 -17.10 3.35 19.39
CA GLU A 184 -17.60 4.65 18.91
C GLU A 184 -18.20 4.54 17.50
N LYS A 185 -17.52 3.78 16.61
CA LYS A 185 -17.99 3.51 15.24
C LYS A 185 -19.10 2.44 15.19
N ARG A 186 -19.56 1.91 16.33
CA ARG A 186 -20.51 0.78 16.42
C ARG A 186 -20.06 -0.43 15.61
N ALA A 187 -18.74 -0.66 15.54
CA ALA A 187 -18.10 -1.78 14.88
C ALA A 187 -17.65 -2.83 15.89
N TRP A 188 -17.47 -4.05 15.47
CA TRP A 188 -16.97 -5.13 16.31
C TRP A 188 -15.49 -5.36 16.12
N ALA A 189 -14.69 -5.11 17.19
CA ALA A 189 -13.26 -5.43 17.22
C ALA A 189 -13.04 -6.92 17.54
N ASN A 190 -12.98 -7.77 16.52
CA ASN A 190 -12.64 -9.19 16.64
C ASN A 190 -11.12 -9.38 16.68
N ILE A 191 -10.52 -8.99 17.81
CA ILE A 191 -9.09 -8.99 18.07
C ILE A 191 -8.80 -9.91 19.24
N PRO A 192 -7.88 -10.88 19.15
CA PRO A 192 -7.51 -11.74 20.27
C PRO A 192 -6.96 -10.91 21.42
N ALA A 193 -7.46 -11.17 22.65
CA ALA A 193 -7.00 -10.45 23.83
C ALA A 193 -5.53 -10.72 24.14
N LYS A 194 -4.81 -9.72 24.62
CA LYS A 194 -3.46 -9.90 25.20
C LYS A 194 -3.55 -10.75 26.47
N ARG A 195 -2.50 -11.53 26.73
CA ARG A 195 -2.44 -12.44 27.89
C ARG A 195 -2.63 -11.74 29.25
N ASN A 196 -2.24 -10.48 29.34
CA ASN A 196 -2.35 -9.68 30.56
C ASN A 196 -3.68 -8.94 30.71
N ARG A 197 -4.64 -9.16 29.81
CA ARG A 197 -5.98 -8.59 29.95
C ARG A 197 -6.76 -9.32 31.03
N LYS A 198 -7.37 -8.54 31.94
CA LYS A 198 -8.25 -9.07 33.00
C LYS A 198 -9.68 -9.30 32.51
N ALA A 199 -10.18 -8.46 31.59
CA ALA A 199 -11.51 -8.59 30.99
C ALA A 199 -11.44 -9.37 29.69
N GLY A 200 -12.35 -10.34 29.51
CA GLY A 200 -12.58 -11.01 28.26
C GLY A 200 -13.33 -10.10 27.28
N PHE A 201 -13.10 -10.31 25.99
CA PHE A 201 -13.84 -9.65 24.92
C PHE A 201 -14.47 -10.71 24.01
N PRO A 202 -15.64 -10.43 23.42
CA PRO A 202 -16.23 -11.31 22.40
C PRO A 202 -15.21 -11.53 21.27
N PHE A 203 -14.94 -12.80 20.96
CA PHE A 203 -13.98 -13.18 19.93
C PHE A 203 -14.50 -14.40 19.17
N SER A 204 -14.51 -14.32 17.84
CA SER A 204 -14.83 -15.43 16.95
C SER A 204 -13.58 -15.89 16.20
N GLU A 205 -13.15 -17.10 16.50
CA GLU A 205 -12.01 -17.72 15.80
C GLU A 205 -12.34 -17.99 14.33
N GLY A 206 -13.58 -18.37 14.01
CA GLY A 206 -14.03 -18.62 12.64
C GLY A 206 -13.88 -17.39 11.76
N VAL A 207 -14.33 -16.21 12.23
CA VAL A 207 -14.19 -14.95 11.52
C VAL A 207 -12.71 -14.50 11.49
N TYR A 208 -11.99 -14.70 12.59
CA TYR A 208 -10.58 -14.32 12.69
C TYR A 208 -9.69 -15.04 11.67
N ARG A 209 -10.00 -16.27 11.27
CA ARG A 209 -9.26 -17.02 10.23
C ARG A 209 -9.18 -16.26 8.90
N GLN A 210 -10.13 -15.38 8.61
CA GLN A 210 -10.11 -14.55 7.39
C GLN A 210 -8.95 -13.55 7.38
N ARG A 211 -8.34 -13.25 8.52
CA ARG A 211 -7.17 -12.37 8.62
C ARG A 211 -5.99 -12.82 7.73
N ASN A 212 -5.95 -14.08 7.31
CA ASN A 212 -4.93 -14.55 6.37
C ASN A 212 -4.96 -13.79 5.02
N LEU A 213 -6.05 -13.12 4.68
CA LEU A 213 -6.18 -12.37 3.42
C LEU A 213 -5.28 -11.13 3.39
N ILE A 214 -5.06 -10.46 4.53
CA ILE A 214 -4.10 -9.35 4.57
C ILE A 214 -2.65 -9.85 4.45
N GLU A 215 -2.33 -11.03 4.99
CA GLU A 215 -1.02 -11.66 4.78
C GLU A 215 -0.80 -12.02 3.30
N ARG A 216 -1.84 -12.55 2.63
CA ARG A 216 -1.82 -12.80 1.17
C ARG A 216 -1.64 -11.51 0.38
N PHE A 217 -2.25 -10.39 0.81
CA PHE A 217 -2.03 -9.09 0.19
C PHE A 217 -0.55 -8.69 0.28
N PHE A 218 0.07 -8.74 1.48
CA PHE A 218 1.49 -8.45 1.62
C PHE A 218 2.38 -9.38 0.78
N ASN A 219 2.04 -10.65 0.68
CA ASN A 219 2.77 -11.58 -0.19
C ASN A 219 2.69 -11.17 -1.66
N LYS A 220 1.49 -10.80 -2.16
CA LYS A 220 1.33 -10.28 -3.53
C LYS A 220 2.11 -8.99 -3.75
N LEU A 221 2.06 -8.06 -2.77
CA LEU A 221 2.78 -6.80 -2.81
C LEU A 221 4.30 -7.00 -2.89
N LYS A 222 4.85 -7.90 -2.06
CA LYS A 222 6.28 -8.22 -2.02
C LYS A 222 6.79 -9.02 -3.22
N GLN A 223 5.90 -9.55 -4.07
CA GLN A 223 6.33 -10.08 -5.38
C GLN A 223 6.92 -8.98 -6.29
N PHE A 224 6.66 -7.72 -6.00
CA PHE A 224 7.32 -6.60 -6.65
C PHE A 224 8.64 -6.30 -5.91
N ARG A 225 9.77 -6.66 -6.54
CA ARG A 225 11.10 -6.56 -5.91
C ARG A 225 11.44 -5.14 -5.46
N GLY A 226 10.98 -4.11 -6.22
CA GLY A 226 11.15 -2.71 -5.86
C GLY A 226 10.32 -2.27 -4.64
N ILE A 227 9.36 -3.12 -4.18
CA ILE A 227 8.61 -2.93 -2.93
C ILE A 227 9.19 -3.83 -1.83
N ALA A 228 9.52 -5.08 -2.14
CA ALA A 228 10.12 -6.01 -1.17
C ALA A 228 11.43 -5.50 -0.55
N THR A 229 12.15 -4.65 -1.30
CA THR A 229 13.33 -3.91 -0.83
C THR A 229 13.14 -2.44 -1.21
N ARG A 230 13.23 -1.55 -0.22
CA ARG A 230 13.09 -0.11 -0.46
C ARG A 230 14.40 0.49 -0.96
N TYR A 231 14.38 0.98 -2.22
CA TYR A 231 15.49 1.71 -2.84
C TYR A 231 15.27 3.22 -2.83
N ASP A 232 14.05 3.68 -2.61
CA ASP A 232 13.67 5.09 -2.64
C ASP A 232 14.05 5.79 -1.33
N LYS A 233 14.81 6.90 -1.43
CA LYS A 233 15.16 7.75 -0.29
C LYS A 233 13.94 8.47 0.27
N ASP A 234 13.14 9.09 -0.62
CA ASP A 234 11.91 9.79 -0.28
C ASP A 234 10.78 8.77 0.04
N PRO A 235 10.25 8.76 1.28
CA PRO A 235 9.17 7.85 1.68
C PRO A 235 7.91 8.06 0.85
N ARG A 236 7.66 9.28 0.37
CA ARG A 236 6.50 9.60 -0.48
C ARG A 236 6.59 8.90 -1.83
N ASN A 237 7.80 8.78 -2.42
CA ASN A 237 7.99 7.99 -3.63
C ASN A 237 7.73 6.51 -3.37
N PHE A 238 8.22 5.98 -2.25
CA PHE A 238 8.01 4.59 -1.90
C PHE A 238 6.53 4.29 -1.65
N LEU A 239 5.82 5.15 -0.92
CA LEU A 239 4.38 5.00 -0.69
C LEU A 239 3.57 5.08 -2.00
N ALA A 240 3.92 6.00 -2.89
CA ALA A 240 3.29 6.10 -4.21
C ALA A 240 3.50 4.84 -5.06
N ALA A 241 4.69 4.23 -4.99
CA ALA A 241 4.97 2.95 -5.65
C ALA A 241 4.09 1.83 -5.08
N ILE A 242 3.95 1.76 -3.75
CA ILE A 242 3.06 0.80 -3.08
C ILE A 242 1.61 1.01 -3.52
N LYS A 243 1.12 2.25 -3.53
CA LYS A 243 -0.26 2.58 -3.94
C LYS A 243 -0.55 2.19 -5.39
N LEU A 244 0.37 2.44 -6.32
CA LEU A 244 0.23 2.01 -7.72
C LEU A 244 0.19 0.49 -7.85
N VAL A 245 1.05 -0.23 -7.14
CA VAL A 245 1.07 -1.70 -7.15
C VAL A 245 -0.19 -2.25 -6.48
N ALA A 246 -0.63 -1.68 -5.38
CA ALA A 246 -1.86 -2.03 -4.66
C ALA A 246 -3.10 -1.85 -5.54
N THR A 247 -3.19 -0.74 -6.27
CA THR A 247 -4.21 -0.50 -7.29
C THR A 247 -4.29 -1.65 -8.29
N ARG A 248 -3.14 -2.10 -8.80
CA ARG A 248 -3.09 -3.24 -9.72
C ARG A 248 -3.53 -4.55 -9.09
N ILE A 249 -3.13 -4.79 -7.84
CA ILE A 249 -3.57 -5.98 -7.07
C ILE A 249 -5.09 -5.95 -6.91
N TRP A 250 -5.66 -4.80 -6.62
CA TRP A 250 -7.09 -4.58 -6.45
C TRP A 250 -7.86 -4.92 -7.73
N ILE A 251 -7.48 -4.32 -8.87
CA ILE A 251 -8.13 -4.55 -10.17
C ILE A 251 -8.07 -6.03 -10.59
N ARG A 252 -6.99 -6.73 -10.27
CA ARG A 252 -6.83 -8.16 -10.59
C ARG A 252 -7.67 -9.10 -9.72
N SER A 253 -8.31 -8.58 -8.70
CA SER A 253 -9.22 -9.34 -7.84
C SER A 253 -10.70 -9.08 -8.18
N LEU A 254 -10.96 -8.26 -9.19
CA LEU A 254 -12.27 -8.12 -9.84
C LEU A 254 -12.50 -9.27 -10.81
#